data_cbd6bd972da3e265285eb47013646a5d
#
_entry.id   cbd6bd972da3e265285eb47013646a5d
#
_cell.length_a   1.000
_cell.length_b   1.000
_cell.length_c   1.000
_cell.angle_alpha   90.00
_cell.angle_beta   90.00
_cell.angle_gamma   90.00
#
_symmetry.space_group_name_H-M   'P 1'
#
loop_
_entity.id
_entity.type
_entity.pdbx_description
1 polymer ?
#
loop_
_entity_poly.entity_id
_entity_poly.type
_entity_poly.pdbx_seq_one_letter_code
_entity_poly.pdbx_strand_id
1 'polypeptide(L)' 'MATVAAVIASTHHPFYYRASTSTGAERPPFADEWVAKIETFRETLTRAEPDVLVMVGSDHFHQLWLDNMPQF' A
#
# COMPACT_ATOMS: atom_id res chain seq x y z
N MET A 1 -25.90 7.45 -6.74
CA MET A 1 -25.38 6.13 -7.14
C MET A 1 -23.87 6.12 -7.01
N ALA A 2 -23.33 5.09 -6.39
CA ALA A 2 -21.88 4.97 -6.25
C ALA A 2 -21.27 4.39 -7.53
N THR A 3 -20.11 4.89 -7.89
CA THR A 3 -19.33 4.38 -9.01
C THR A 3 -17.91 4.09 -8.56
N VAL A 4 -17.27 3.13 -9.24
CA VAL A 4 -15.86 2.82 -8.96
C VAL A 4 -15.00 3.75 -9.80
N ALA A 5 -14.27 4.65 -9.12
CA ALA A 5 -13.43 5.64 -9.79
C ALA A 5 -12.05 5.09 -10.12
N ALA A 6 -11.51 4.21 -9.29
CA ALA A 6 -10.21 3.59 -9.52
C ALA A 6 -10.10 2.31 -8.70
N VAL A 7 -9.29 1.37 -9.19
CA VAL A 7 -8.92 0.16 -8.47
C VAL A 7 -7.41 0.04 -8.51
N ILE A 8 -6.80 -0.13 -7.33
CA ILE A 8 -5.35 -0.27 -7.21
C ILE A 8 -5.07 -1.52 -6.38
N ALA A 9 -4.14 -2.34 -6.84
CA ALA A 9 -3.70 -3.52 -6.12
C ALA A 9 -2.19 -3.52 -6.02
N SER A 10 -1.68 -3.85 -4.83
CA SER A 10 -0.24 -3.87 -4.59
C SER A 10 0.07 -4.82 -3.44
N THR A 11 1.31 -5.28 -3.39
CA THR A 11 1.81 -5.97 -2.22
C THR A 11 2.04 -4.97 -1.09
N HIS A 12 1.84 -5.41 0.15
CA HIS A 12 2.15 -4.59 1.33
C HIS A 12 3.18 -5.27 2.22
N HIS A 13 4.00 -6.14 1.66
CA HIS A 13 5.04 -6.84 2.42
C HIS A 13 6.02 -5.80 3.02
N PRO A 14 6.35 -5.90 4.32
CA PRO A 14 7.21 -4.92 4.99
C PRO A 14 8.58 -4.74 4.35
N PHE A 15 9.06 -5.75 3.66
CA PHE A 15 10.34 -5.70 2.95
C PHE A 15 10.37 -4.57 1.93
N TYR A 16 9.28 -4.34 1.20
CA TYR A 16 9.22 -3.28 0.20
C TYR A 16 9.26 -1.90 0.83
N TYR A 17 8.57 -1.72 1.95
CA TYR A 17 8.66 -0.45 2.70
C TYR A 17 10.08 -0.21 3.18
N ARG A 18 10.71 -1.23 3.77
CA ARG A 18 12.08 -1.12 4.26
C ARG A 18 13.04 -0.81 3.13
N ALA A 19 12.87 -1.44 1.97
CA ALA A 19 13.70 -1.18 0.81
C ALA A 19 13.56 0.28 0.33
N SER A 20 12.33 0.79 0.32
CA SER A 20 12.08 2.16 -0.15
C SER A 20 12.66 3.23 0.77
N THR A 21 12.83 2.93 2.05
CA THR A 21 13.40 3.88 3.02
C THR A 21 14.89 3.70 3.24
N SER A 22 15.49 2.67 2.66
CA SER A 22 16.94 2.42 2.77
C SER A 22 17.73 3.42 1.93
N THR A 23 18.96 3.68 2.34
CA THR A 23 19.86 4.59 1.64
C THR A 23 21.25 3.97 1.48
N GLY A 24 22.04 4.53 0.56
CA GLY A 24 23.42 4.11 0.34
C GLY A 24 23.52 2.68 -0.18
N ALA A 25 24.53 1.97 0.31
CA ALA A 25 24.80 0.60 -0.14
C ALA A 25 23.73 -0.41 0.27
N GLU A 26 22.92 -0.07 1.27
CA GLU A 26 21.85 -0.95 1.75
C GLU A 26 20.58 -0.86 0.90
N ARG A 27 20.50 0.13 0.02
CA ARG A 27 19.33 0.32 -0.82
C ARG A 27 19.34 -0.68 -1.97
N PRO A 28 18.32 -1.57 -2.08
CA PRO A 28 18.27 -2.53 -3.18
C PRO A 28 18.12 -1.86 -4.54
N PRO A 29 18.60 -2.49 -5.62
CA PRO A 29 18.49 -1.89 -6.96
C PRO A 29 17.06 -1.62 -7.41
N PHE A 30 16.08 -2.42 -6.94
CA PHE A 30 14.68 -2.26 -7.35
C PHE A 30 13.94 -1.17 -6.57
N ALA A 31 14.56 -0.59 -5.52
CA ALA A 31 13.86 0.34 -4.63
C ALA A 31 13.35 1.58 -5.37
N ASP A 32 14.16 2.15 -6.26
CA ASP A 32 13.75 3.34 -7.00
C ASP A 32 12.58 3.05 -7.94
N GLU A 33 12.60 1.89 -8.60
CA GLU A 33 11.49 1.47 -9.47
C GLU A 33 10.22 1.25 -8.66
N TRP A 34 10.34 0.64 -7.49
CA TRP A 34 9.21 0.43 -6.60
C TRP A 34 8.58 1.76 -6.18
N VAL A 35 9.41 2.72 -5.74
CA VAL A 35 8.94 4.04 -5.33
C VAL A 35 8.24 4.74 -6.49
N ALA A 36 8.79 4.66 -7.69
CA ALA A 36 8.18 5.28 -8.87
C ALA A 36 6.79 4.70 -9.17
N LYS A 37 6.62 3.38 -9.01
CA LYS A 37 5.33 2.74 -9.22
C LYS A 37 4.31 3.14 -8.17
N ILE A 38 4.72 3.28 -6.92
CA ILE A 38 3.84 3.76 -5.84
C ILE A 38 3.40 5.20 -6.10
N GLU A 39 4.28 6.04 -6.61
CA GLU A 39 3.91 7.40 -6.99
C GLU A 39 2.87 7.42 -8.10
N THR A 40 2.95 6.49 -9.04
CA THR A 40 1.93 6.33 -10.09
C THR A 40 0.56 6.02 -9.47
N PHE A 41 0.51 5.18 -8.45
CA PHE A 41 -0.73 4.88 -7.74
C PHE A 41 -1.27 6.13 -7.04
N ARG A 42 -0.39 6.92 -6.42
CA ARG A 42 -0.78 8.17 -5.76
C ARG A 42 -1.41 9.14 -6.77
N GLU A 43 -0.80 9.26 -7.94
CA GLU A 43 -1.33 10.12 -9.00
C GLU A 43 -2.70 9.64 -9.47
N THR A 44 -2.89 8.32 -9.58
CA THR A 44 -4.17 7.74 -9.96
C THR A 44 -5.25 8.11 -8.95
N LEU A 45 -4.96 7.99 -7.66
CA LEU A 45 -5.90 8.35 -6.60
C LEU A 45 -6.21 9.85 -6.61
N THR A 46 -5.20 10.69 -6.78
CA THR A 46 -5.39 12.14 -6.83
C THR A 46 -6.29 12.53 -8.00
N ARG A 47 -6.08 11.90 -9.16
CA ARG A 47 -6.86 12.19 -10.35
C ARG A 47 -8.29 11.68 -10.25
N ALA A 48 -8.50 10.56 -9.57
CA ALA A 48 -9.82 9.96 -9.40
C ALA A 48 -10.68 10.74 -8.40
N GLU A 49 -10.08 11.45 -7.47
CA GLU A 49 -10.76 12.25 -6.44
C GLU A 49 -11.87 11.45 -5.75
N PRO A 50 -11.57 10.27 -5.16
CA PRO A 50 -12.62 9.45 -4.56
C PRO A 50 -13.19 10.09 -3.30
N ASP A 51 -14.48 9.89 -3.07
CA ASP A 51 -15.13 10.31 -1.83
C ASP A 51 -14.92 9.29 -0.71
N VAL A 52 -14.81 8.02 -1.08
CA VAL A 52 -14.65 6.91 -0.14
C VAL A 52 -13.56 5.99 -0.64
N LEU A 53 -12.70 5.56 0.28
CA LEU A 53 -11.64 4.60 0.01
C LEU A 53 -11.96 3.29 0.72
N VAL A 54 -12.08 2.20 -0.05
CA VAL A 54 -12.26 0.86 0.51
C VAL A 54 -10.95 0.10 0.37
N MET A 55 -10.40 -0.33 1.50
CA MET A 55 -9.13 -1.04 1.54
C MET A 55 -9.35 -2.46 2.03
N VAL A 56 -8.76 -3.42 1.31
CA VAL A 56 -8.78 -4.83 1.69
C VAL A 56 -7.33 -5.29 1.83
N GLY A 57 -6.98 -5.81 2.98
CA GLY A 57 -5.62 -6.25 3.23
C GLY A 57 -5.54 -7.16 4.46
N SER A 58 -4.37 -7.71 4.68
CA SER A 58 -4.09 -8.54 5.84
C SER A 58 -3.28 -7.76 6.87
N ASP A 59 -3.58 -7.97 8.14
CA ASP A 59 -2.86 -7.34 9.24
C ASP A 59 -1.52 -8.05 9.53
N HIS A 60 -1.37 -9.28 9.12
CA HIS A 60 -0.21 -10.12 9.40
C HIS A 60 0.08 -10.25 10.91
N PHE A 61 -0.94 -10.17 11.75
CA PHE A 61 -0.83 -10.25 13.20
C PHE A 61 0.10 -9.19 13.80
N HIS A 62 0.12 -7.99 13.24
CA HIS A 62 0.89 -6.88 13.80
C HIS A 62 0.15 -6.16 14.92
N GLN A 63 -1.17 -6.03 14.79
CA GLN A 63 -2.00 -5.35 15.78
C GLN A 63 -3.21 -6.18 16.19
N LEU A 64 -3.73 -7.00 15.27
CA LEU A 64 -4.91 -7.84 15.52
C LEU A 64 -4.44 -9.28 15.67
N TRP A 65 -4.65 -9.85 16.85
CA TRP A 65 -4.24 -11.20 17.20
C TRP A 65 -5.47 -12.09 17.35
N LEU A 66 -5.26 -13.40 17.53
CA LEU A 66 -6.37 -14.33 17.67
C LEU A 66 -7.30 -13.99 18.83
N ASP A 67 -6.76 -13.36 19.87
CA ASP A 67 -7.52 -12.91 21.04
C ASP A 67 -8.04 -11.47 20.91
N ASN A 68 -7.77 -10.82 19.79
CA ASN A 68 -8.16 -9.44 19.53
C ASN A 68 -8.51 -9.26 18.05
N MET A 69 -9.38 -10.12 17.57
CA MET A 69 -9.83 -10.08 16.18
C MET A 69 -10.89 -9.00 15.98
N PRO A 70 -10.95 -8.40 14.79
CA PRO A 70 -11.99 -7.43 14.50
C PRO A 70 -13.36 -8.10 14.43
N GLN A 71 -14.41 -7.33 14.67
CA GLN A 71 -15.79 -7.84 14.65
C GLN A 71 -16.28 -8.14 13.23
N PHE A 72 -15.57 -7.67 12.24
CA PHE A 72 -15.98 -7.82 10.82
C PHE A 72 -14.82 -8.22 9.94
#